data_d5e657c8fca345961c1b312073aa8355
#
_entry.id   d5e657c8fca345961c1b312073aa8355
#
_cell.length_a   1.000
_cell.length_b   1.000
_cell.length_c   1.000
_cell.angle_alpha   90.00
_cell.angle_beta   90.00
_cell.angle_gamma   90.00
#
_symmetry.space_group_name_H-M   'P 1'
#
loop_
_entity.id
_entity.type
_entity.pdbx_description
1 polymer ?
#
loop_
_entity_poly.entity_id
_entity_poly.type
_entity_poly.pdbx_seq_one_letter_code
_entity_poly.pdbx_strand_id
1 'polypeptide(L)'
;MAEAPARRLPPEERKALLIEAAEETFAARGYTQAGLAEVAELAGVSKTLLYHYFPDGRPELYREVMDRLVGQVVDAARAATRAPTAPERRVDALVEALVAWFTDHPDAYRLLVLEPWGSGDPGVIGQAMAVRARLAGELNALLAPAGQPFPVTQAGGAAAMGALLHLCELAMSGQISPEQAVDAGQRFLAGGLGALDLL
;
A
#
# COMPACT_ATOMS: atom_id res chain seq x y z
N MET A 1 6.36 1.21 46.69
CA MET A 1 6.22 0.30 45.55
C MET A 1 7.23 0.78 44.49
N ALA A 2 8.27 0.00 44.23
CA ALA A 2 9.26 0.37 43.20
C ALA A 2 8.65 0.08 41.82
N GLU A 3 8.53 1.12 41.00
CA GLU A 3 8.14 1.05 39.60
C GLU A 3 9.17 0.20 38.87
N ALA A 4 8.72 -0.91 38.29
CA ALA A 4 9.60 -1.79 37.49
C ALA A 4 10.25 -0.97 36.38
N PRO A 5 11.57 -1.10 36.13
CA PRO A 5 12.24 -0.32 35.08
C PRO A 5 11.57 -0.64 33.75
N ALA A 6 11.09 0.40 33.06
CA ALA A 6 10.50 0.30 31.73
C ALA A 6 11.45 -0.49 30.84
N ARG A 7 11.01 -1.67 30.39
CA ARG A 7 11.79 -2.58 29.52
C ARG A 7 12.20 -1.81 28.27
N ARG A 8 13.48 -1.54 28.10
CA ARG A 8 13.99 -0.91 26.88
C ARG A 8 13.65 -1.80 25.69
N LEU A 9 12.73 -1.32 24.84
CA LEU A 9 12.40 -2.01 23.60
C LEU A 9 13.64 -2.14 22.69
N PRO A 10 13.80 -3.26 21.97
CA PRO A 10 14.81 -3.41 20.94
C PRO A 10 14.71 -2.28 19.89
N PRO A 11 15.83 -1.89 19.23
CA PRO A 11 15.83 -0.83 18.24
C PRO A 11 14.79 -1.01 17.13
N GLU A 12 14.64 -2.23 16.61
CA GLU A 12 13.69 -2.54 15.54
C GLU A 12 12.22 -2.39 15.98
N GLU A 13 11.89 -2.84 17.18
CA GLU A 13 10.55 -2.66 17.74
C GLU A 13 10.24 -1.17 17.92
N ARG A 14 11.23 -0.38 18.33
CA ARG A 14 11.08 1.07 18.49
C ARG A 14 10.92 1.78 17.15
N LYS A 15 11.68 1.36 16.12
CA LYS A 15 11.50 1.86 14.75
C LYS A 15 10.09 1.56 14.25
N ALA A 16 9.60 0.33 14.47
CA ALA A 16 8.25 -0.08 14.08
C ALA A 16 7.16 0.79 14.75
N LEU A 17 7.28 1.08 16.06
CA LEU A 17 6.35 1.97 16.77
C LEU A 17 6.36 3.39 16.19
N LEU A 18 7.52 3.91 15.81
CA LEU A 18 7.62 5.23 15.17
C LEU A 18 6.92 5.26 13.81
N ILE A 19 7.06 4.19 13.00
CA ILE A 19 6.38 4.08 11.70
C ILE A 19 4.87 3.96 11.90
N GLU A 20 4.41 3.20 12.90
CA GLU A 20 2.98 3.06 13.22
C GLU A 20 2.35 4.38 13.68
N ALA A 21 3.01 5.10 14.59
CA ALA A 21 2.60 6.43 15.01
C ALA A 21 2.60 7.44 13.86
N ALA A 22 3.56 7.32 12.94
CA ALA A 22 3.61 8.15 11.74
C ALA A 22 2.47 7.84 10.77
N GLU A 23 2.15 6.57 10.56
CA GLU A 23 1.01 6.14 9.75
C GLU A 23 -0.29 6.77 10.26
N GLU A 24 -0.56 6.65 11.56
CA GLU A 24 -1.72 7.27 12.21
C GLU A 24 -1.72 8.79 12.06
N THR A 25 -0.59 9.45 12.30
CA THR A 25 -0.48 10.91 12.20
C THR A 25 -0.66 11.38 10.77
N PHE A 26 -0.05 10.73 9.77
CA PHE A 26 -0.24 11.05 8.36
C PHE A 26 -1.67 10.77 7.91
N ALA A 27 -2.28 9.69 8.39
CA ALA A 27 -3.68 9.38 8.13
C ALA A 27 -4.62 10.44 8.70
N ALA A 28 -4.36 10.99 9.86
CA ALA A 28 -5.20 12.02 10.47
C ALA A 28 -5.00 13.42 9.89
N ARG A 29 -3.75 13.80 9.54
CA ARG A 29 -3.35 15.18 9.21
C ARG A 29 -2.98 15.39 7.74
N GLY A 30 -2.68 14.31 7.00
CA GLY A 30 -2.02 14.37 5.71
C GLY A 30 -0.51 14.64 5.83
N TYR A 31 0.23 14.42 4.75
CA TYR A 31 1.69 14.59 4.71
C TYR A 31 2.13 16.00 5.13
N THR A 32 1.46 17.02 4.59
CA THR A 32 1.88 18.43 4.75
C THR A 32 1.70 18.92 6.18
N GLN A 33 0.62 18.53 6.85
CA GLN A 33 0.24 19.03 8.18
C GLN A 33 0.76 18.17 9.34
N ALA A 34 1.16 16.93 9.06
CA ALA A 34 1.66 16.01 10.08
C ALA A 34 2.93 16.54 10.75
N GLY A 35 2.88 16.70 12.07
CA GLY A 35 3.99 17.17 12.90
C GLY A 35 4.85 16.04 13.42
N LEU A 36 6.18 16.06 13.20
CA LEU A 36 7.09 15.05 13.75
C LEU A 36 7.13 15.03 15.29
N ALA A 37 6.76 16.14 15.94
CA ALA A 37 6.62 16.18 17.38
C ALA A 37 5.41 15.33 17.85
N GLU A 38 4.29 15.41 17.12
CA GLU A 38 3.09 14.60 17.38
C GLU A 38 3.39 13.10 17.19
N VAL A 39 4.12 12.73 16.13
CA VAL A 39 4.57 11.34 15.91
C VAL A 39 5.43 10.85 17.07
N ALA A 40 6.41 11.65 17.54
CA ALA A 40 7.27 11.27 18.66
C ALA A 40 6.48 11.10 19.95
N GLU A 41 5.52 11.98 20.22
CA GLU A 41 4.63 11.92 21.37
C GLU A 41 3.75 10.67 21.33
N LEU A 42 3.12 10.38 20.20
CA LEU A 42 2.28 9.19 20.00
C LEU A 42 3.08 7.89 20.18
N ALA A 43 4.31 7.85 19.67
CA ALA A 43 5.23 6.72 19.83
C ALA A 43 5.85 6.62 21.26
N GLY A 44 5.60 7.57 22.14
CA GLY A 44 6.17 7.61 23.49
C GLY A 44 7.69 7.81 23.51
N VAL A 45 8.25 8.53 22.53
CA VAL A 45 9.70 8.77 22.43
C VAL A 45 10.03 10.27 22.34
N SER A 46 11.30 10.63 22.56
CA SER A 46 11.74 12.00 22.35
C SER A 46 11.88 12.32 20.87
N LYS A 47 11.66 13.60 20.50
CA LYS A 47 11.90 14.09 19.15
C LYS A 47 13.36 13.85 18.68
N THR A 48 14.32 13.94 19.58
CA THR A 48 15.74 13.64 19.30
C THR A 48 15.92 12.18 18.88
N LEU A 49 15.22 11.27 19.52
CA LEU A 49 15.27 9.85 19.20
C LEU A 49 14.59 9.57 17.84
N LEU A 50 13.50 10.25 17.50
CA LEU A 50 12.89 10.16 16.17
C LEU A 50 13.91 10.56 15.08
N TYR A 51 14.59 11.68 15.22
CA TYR A 51 15.61 12.11 14.26
C TYR A 51 16.87 11.22 14.23
N HIS A 52 17.11 10.45 15.28
CA HIS A 52 18.15 9.42 15.26
C HIS A 52 17.79 8.25 14.32
N TYR A 53 16.51 7.87 14.27
CA TYR A 53 16.03 6.81 13.38
C TYR A 53 15.73 7.31 11.97
N PHE A 54 15.31 8.56 11.84
CA PHE A 54 14.88 9.20 10.58
C PHE A 54 15.55 10.57 10.43
N PRO A 55 16.84 10.59 10.05
CA PRO A 55 17.63 11.83 9.94
C PRO A 55 17.04 12.83 8.93
N ASP A 56 16.47 12.36 7.82
CA ASP A 56 15.84 13.19 6.80
C ASP A 56 14.43 13.65 7.22
N GLY A 57 13.97 13.22 8.39
CA GLY A 57 12.70 13.64 9.00
C GLY A 57 11.46 13.12 8.25
N ARG A 58 10.54 14.05 7.92
CA ARG A 58 9.22 13.70 7.37
C ARG A 58 9.26 12.91 6.06
N PRO A 59 10.08 13.26 5.05
CA PRO A 59 10.13 12.51 3.79
C PRO A 59 10.57 11.05 3.97
N GLU A 60 11.57 10.84 4.83
CA GLU A 60 12.05 9.49 5.13
C GLU A 60 11.01 8.67 5.88
N LEU A 61 10.40 9.26 6.90
CA LEU A 61 9.37 8.62 7.70
C LEU A 61 8.13 8.27 6.86
N TYR A 62 7.73 9.17 5.95
CA TYR A 62 6.62 8.91 5.04
C TYR A 62 6.93 7.76 4.06
N ARG A 63 8.16 7.69 3.54
CA ARG A 63 8.61 6.57 2.71
C ARG A 63 8.51 5.24 3.45
N GLU A 64 8.95 5.17 4.71
CA GLU A 64 8.84 3.94 5.51
C GLU A 64 7.38 3.54 5.76
N VAL A 65 6.48 4.50 5.98
CA VAL A 65 5.04 4.24 6.07
C VAL A 65 4.51 3.67 4.75
N MET A 66 4.85 4.27 3.61
CA MET A 66 4.44 3.76 2.31
C MET A 66 4.99 2.35 2.04
N ASP A 67 6.25 2.09 2.39
CA ASP A 67 6.89 0.77 2.25
C ASP A 67 6.19 -0.29 3.10
N ARG A 68 5.80 0.05 4.33
CA ARG A 68 5.02 -0.81 5.21
C ARG A 68 3.66 -1.15 4.61
N LEU A 69 2.91 -0.14 4.16
CA LEU A 69 1.58 -0.31 3.57
C LEU A 69 1.63 -1.17 2.29
N VAL A 70 2.62 -0.94 1.42
CA VAL A 70 2.84 -1.79 0.24
C VAL A 70 3.12 -3.24 0.65
N GLY A 71 3.96 -3.46 1.67
CA GLY A 71 4.20 -4.80 2.21
C GLY A 71 2.91 -5.50 2.61
N GLN A 72 2.03 -4.83 3.33
CA GLN A 72 0.74 -5.37 3.76
C GLN A 72 -0.18 -5.72 2.58
N VAL A 73 -0.30 -4.84 1.58
CA VAL A 73 -1.07 -5.11 0.35
C VAL A 73 -0.53 -6.34 -0.38
N VAL A 74 0.80 -6.40 -0.56
CA VAL A 74 1.46 -7.52 -1.25
C VAL A 74 1.29 -8.83 -0.48
N ASP A 75 1.37 -8.80 0.84
CA ASP A 75 1.17 -10.00 1.65
C ASP A 75 -0.28 -10.51 1.60
N ALA A 76 -1.27 -9.62 1.60
CA ALA A 76 -2.66 -9.98 1.38
C ALA A 76 -2.88 -10.60 0.00
N ALA A 77 -2.35 -9.97 -1.05
CA ALA A 77 -2.41 -10.48 -2.42
C ALA A 77 -1.71 -11.84 -2.57
N ARG A 78 -0.53 -11.99 -1.97
CA ARG A 78 0.24 -13.26 -1.96
C ARG A 78 -0.52 -14.38 -1.26
N ALA A 79 -1.17 -14.08 -0.15
CA ALA A 79 -1.98 -15.06 0.58
C ALA A 79 -3.15 -15.57 -0.29
N ALA A 80 -3.85 -14.66 -0.96
CA ALA A 80 -4.99 -14.98 -1.82
C ALA A 80 -4.59 -15.77 -3.09
N THR A 81 -3.45 -15.44 -3.70
CA THR A 81 -2.99 -16.05 -4.95
C THR A 81 -2.20 -17.35 -4.76
N ARG A 82 -1.97 -17.79 -3.50
CA ARG A 82 -1.17 -18.99 -3.20
C ARG A 82 -1.86 -20.30 -3.64
N ALA A 83 -3.16 -20.42 -3.42
CA ALA A 83 -3.91 -21.66 -3.66
C ALA A 83 -4.33 -21.85 -5.14
N PRO A 84 -4.80 -20.83 -5.89
CA PRO A 84 -5.19 -21.01 -7.28
C PRO A 84 -3.99 -21.33 -8.17
N THR A 85 -4.13 -22.39 -9.00
CA THR A 85 -3.10 -22.80 -9.97
C THR A 85 -3.37 -22.26 -11.37
N ALA A 86 -4.64 -22.10 -11.75
CA ALA A 86 -5.04 -21.54 -13.04
C ALA A 86 -4.82 -20.01 -13.05
N PRO A 87 -4.24 -19.45 -14.14
CA PRO A 87 -3.95 -18.02 -14.25
C PRO A 87 -5.19 -17.13 -14.02
N GLU A 88 -6.34 -17.49 -14.61
CA GLU A 88 -7.59 -16.74 -14.48
C GLU A 88 -8.04 -16.66 -13.02
N ARG A 89 -7.96 -17.79 -12.30
CA ARG A 89 -8.32 -17.86 -10.89
C ARG A 89 -7.37 -17.05 -10.00
N ARG A 90 -6.10 -16.90 -10.40
CA ARG A 90 -5.16 -16.01 -9.69
C ARG A 90 -5.52 -14.55 -9.89
N VAL A 91 -5.91 -14.16 -11.11
CA VAL A 91 -6.40 -12.81 -11.40
C VAL A 91 -7.63 -12.51 -10.56
N ASP A 92 -8.61 -13.41 -10.56
CA ASP A 92 -9.83 -13.26 -9.76
C ASP A 92 -9.51 -13.07 -8.28
N ALA A 93 -8.69 -13.95 -7.71
CA ALA A 93 -8.29 -13.90 -6.31
C ALA A 93 -7.50 -12.63 -5.96
N LEU A 94 -6.66 -12.14 -6.88
CA LEU A 94 -5.93 -10.89 -6.72
C LEU A 94 -6.87 -9.69 -6.66
N VAL A 95 -7.84 -9.61 -7.57
CA VAL A 95 -8.85 -8.53 -7.60
C VAL A 95 -9.65 -8.51 -6.30
N GLU A 96 -10.16 -9.67 -5.88
CA GLU A 96 -10.90 -9.81 -4.62
C GLU A 96 -10.06 -9.33 -3.42
N ALA A 97 -8.80 -9.78 -3.33
CA ALA A 97 -7.92 -9.40 -2.23
C ALA A 97 -7.62 -7.91 -2.21
N LEU A 98 -7.38 -7.27 -3.36
CA LEU A 98 -7.09 -5.84 -3.42
C LEU A 98 -8.31 -4.99 -3.07
N VAL A 99 -9.48 -5.32 -3.61
CA VAL A 99 -10.72 -4.61 -3.28
C VAL A 99 -11.03 -4.74 -1.78
N ALA A 100 -10.99 -5.95 -1.24
CA ALA A 100 -11.23 -6.18 0.18
C ALA A 100 -10.23 -5.42 1.05
N TRP A 101 -8.93 -5.53 0.74
CA TRP A 101 -7.89 -4.89 1.55
C TRP A 101 -8.03 -3.35 1.58
N PHE A 102 -8.22 -2.69 0.43
CA PHE A 102 -8.38 -1.25 0.38
C PHE A 102 -9.70 -0.78 1.00
N THR A 103 -10.77 -1.56 0.88
CA THR A 103 -12.07 -1.25 1.52
C THR A 103 -11.94 -1.31 3.04
N ASP A 104 -11.17 -2.27 3.56
CA ASP A 104 -10.91 -2.41 5.00
C ASP A 104 -9.88 -1.40 5.53
N HIS A 105 -9.04 -0.83 4.64
CA HIS A 105 -7.97 0.11 4.99
C HIS A 105 -8.05 1.42 4.17
N PRO A 106 -9.12 2.23 4.33
CA PRO A 106 -9.33 3.44 3.53
C PRO A 106 -8.22 4.50 3.75
N ASP A 107 -7.64 4.56 4.94
CA ASP A 107 -6.51 5.46 5.23
C ASP A 107 -5.25 5.06 4.46
N ALA A 108 -4.99 3.76 4.30
CA ALA A 108 -3.89 3.28 3.48
C ALA A 108 -4.09 3.65 2.01
N TYR A 109 -5.31 3.53 1.48
CA TYR A 109 -5.63 4.01 0.13
C TYR A 109 -5.31 5.50 -0.01
N ARG A 110 -5.78 6.32 0.93
CA ARG A 110 -5.54 7.76 0.92
C ARG A 110 -4.06 8.07 0.92
N LEU A 111 -3.27 7.44 1.79
CA LEU A 111 -1.83 7.68 1.90
C LEU A 111 -1.05 7.22 0.65
N LEU A 112 -1.39 6.05 0.08
CA LEU A 112 -0.68 5.49 -1.07
C LEU A 112 -1.09 6.12 -2.40
N VAL A 113 -2.36 6.57 -2.51
CA VAL A 113 -2.94 6.93 -3.81
C VAL A 113 -3.25 8.41 -3.93
N LEU A 114 -3.89 9.03 -2.93
CA LEU A 114 -4.41 10.39 -3.03
C LEU A 114 -3.44 11.45 -2.48
N GLU A 115 -2.93 11.23 -1.28
CA GLU A 115 -2.13 12.21 -0.52
C GLU A 115 -0.87 12.70 -1.27
N PRO A 116 -0.12 11.85 -1.99
CA PRO A 116 1.08 12.30 -2.69
C PRO A 116 0.81 13.42 -3.69
N TRP A 117 -0.31 13.34 -4.40
CA TRP A 117 -0.70 14.35 -5.40
C TRP A 117 -1.19 15.64 -4.74
N GLY A 118 -1.87 15.55 -3.61
CA GLY A 118 -2.32 16.67 -2.79
C GLY A 118 -1.19 17.41 -2.09
N SER A 119 -0.04 16.79 -1.88
CA SER A 119 1.11 17.37 -1.16
C SER A 119 1.74 18.56 -1.89
N GLY A 120 1.69 18.57 -3.22
CA GLY A 120 2.38 19.55 -4.05
C GLY A 120 3.92 19.45 -4.00
N ASP A 121 4.47 18.44 -3.30
CA ASP A 121 5.91 18.21 -3.16
C ASP A 121 6.41 17.23 -4.24
N PRO A 122 7.25 17.66 -5.20
CA PRO A 122 7.75 16.79 -6.26
C PRO A 122 8.52 15.56 -5.74
N GLY A 123 9.20 15.67 -4.58
CA GLY A 123 9.90 14.56 -3.96
C GLY A 123 8.93 13.49 -3.45
N VAL A 124 7.85 13.90 -2.79
CA VAL A 124 6.78 13.00 -2.32
C VAL A 124 6.07 12.33 -3.49
N ILE A 125 5.75 13.11 -4.54
CA ILE A 125 5.14 12.57 -5.77
C ILE A 125 6.06 11.53 -6.41
N GLY A 126 7.35 11.83 -6.55
CA GLY A 126 8.35 10.90 -7.10
C GLY A 126 8.47 9.61 -6.28
N GLN A 127 8.48 9.70 -4.95
CA GLN A 127 8.46 8.53 -4.06
C GLN A 127 7.19 7.69 -4.28
N ALA A 128 6.03 8.32 -4.33
CA ALA A 128 4.77 7.62 -4.55
C ALA A 128 4.73 6.90 -5.91
N MET A 129 5.26 7.54 -6.96
CA MET A 129 5.37 6.89 -8.28
C MET A 129 6.28 5.65 -8.23
N ALA A 130 7.42 5.73 -7.55
CA ALA A 130 8.33 4.60 -7.39
C ALA A 130 7.68 3.45 -6.59
N VAL A 131 6.99 3.78 -5.49
CA VAL A 131 6.25 2.82 -4.66
C VAL A 131 5.14 2.13 -5.46
N ARG A 132 4.36 2.88 -6.23
CA ARG A 132 3.29 2.32 -7.09
C ARG A 132 3.86 1.43 -8.20
N ALA A 133 4.97 1.81 -8.79
CA ALA A 133 5.65 0.97 -9.80
C ALA A 133 6.15 -0.35 -9.19
N ARG A 134 6.71 -0.29 -7.97
CA ARG A 134 7.10 -1.48 -7.21
C ARG A 134 5.91 -2.37 -6.90
N LEU A 135 4.82 -1.80 -6.36
CA LEU A 135 3.59 -2.54 -6.08
C LEU A 135 3.07 -3.25 -7.34
N ALA A 136 2.96 -2.54 -8.45
CA ALA A 136 2.53 -3.13 -9.72
C ALA A 136 3.46 -4.27 -10.17
N GLY A 137 4.78 -4.13 -10.00
CA GLY A 137 5.76 -5.17 -10.31
C GLY A 137 5.59 -6.41 -9.43
N GLU A 138 5.42 -6.24 -8.13
CA GLU A 138 5.22 -7.34 -7.18
C GLU A 138 3.89 -8.07 -7.42
N LEU A 139 2.81 -7.34 -7.69
CA LEU A 139 1.51 -7.94 -8.02
C LEU A 139 1.55 -8.69 -9.36
N ASN A 140 2.22 -8.14 -10.37
CA ASN A 140 2.47 -8.84 -11.64
C ASN A 140 3.23 -10.16 -11.43
N ALA A 141 4.24 -10.16 -10.56
CA ALA A 141 5.01 -11.37 -10.26
C ALA A 141 4.15 -12.47 -9.60
N LEU A 142 3.10 -12.10 -8.84
CA LEU A 142 2.17 -13.07 -8.25
C LEU A 142 1.26 -13.74 -9.30
N LEU A 143 1.00 -13.08 -10.42
CA LEU A 143 0.19 -13.60 -11.51
C LEU A 143 1.01 -14.49 -12.45
N ALA A 144 2.33 -14.33 -12.50
CA ALA A 144 3.21 -15.06 -13.39
C ALA A 144 3.18 -16.57 -13.12
N PRO A 145 3.14 -17.43 -14.15
CA PRO A 145 3.42 -18.85 -14.03
C PRO A 145 4.85 -19.04 -13.48
N ALA A 146 5.07 -20.12 -12.72
CA ALA A 146 6.38 -20.40 -12.15
C ALA A 146 7.48 -20.42 -13.24
N GLY A 147 8.43 -19.49 -13.13
CA GLY A 147 9.59 -19.41 -14.02
C GLY A 147 9.37 -18.65 -15.34
N GLN A 148 8.21 -18.04 -15.57
CA GLN A 148 7.97 -17.18 -16.72
C GLN A 148 7.56 -15.76 -16.30
N PRO A 149 8.06 -14.69 -16.94
CA PRO A 149 7.53 -13.36 -16.68
C PRO A 149 6.07 -13.28 -17.15
N PHE A 150 5.21 -12.67 -16.35
CA PHE A 150 3.84 -12.39 -16.78
C PHE A 150 3.91 -11.36 -17.92
N PRO A 151 3.37 -11.66 -19.10
CA PRO A 151 3.69 -10.89 -20.31
C PRO A 151 2.96 -9.55 -20.44
N VAL A 152 2.40 -9.02 -19.34
CA VAL A 152 1.80 -7.69 -19.34
C VAL A 152 2.89 -6.64 -19.49
N THR A 153 2.80 -5.83 -20.53
CA THR A 153 3.68 -4.68 -20.70
C THR A 153 3.57 -3.74 -19.48
N GLN A 154 4.64 -2.99 -19.21
CA GLN A 154 4.62 -1.99 -18.13
C GLN A 154 3.41 -1.04 -18.25
N ALA A 155 3.04 -0.64 -19.46
CA ALA A 155 1.87 0.20 -19.71
C ALA A 155 0.56 -0.53 -19.41
N GLY A 156 0.42 -1.80 -19.79
CA GLY A 156 -0.76 -2.62 -19.51
C GLY A 156 -0.95 -2.85 -18.00
N GLY A 157 0.13 -3.16 -17.30
CA GLY A 157 0.10 -3.31 -15.83
C GLY A 157 -0.27 -2.00 -15.11
N ALA A 158 0.26 -0.87 -15.57
CA ALA A 158 -0.09 0.45 -15.01
C ALA A 158 -1.57 0.80 -15.26
N ALA A 159 -2.10 0.51 -16.45
CA ALA A 159 -3.51 0.72 -16.78
C ALA A 159 -4.43 -0.17 -15.94
N ALA A 160 -4.10 -1.45 -15.79
CA ALA A 160 -4.83 -2.39 -14.95
C ALA A 160 -4.86 -1.94 -13.49
N MET A 161 -3.71 -1.56 -12.96
CA MET A 161 -3.60 -1.03 -11.60
C MET A 161 -4.43 0.25 -11.42
N GLY A 162 -4.37 1.19 -12.38
CA GLY A 162 -5.17 2.41 -12.34
C GLY A 162 -6.67 2.12 -12.31
N ALA A 163 -7.14 1.19 -13.14
CA ALA A 163 -8.54 0.78 -13.14
C ALA A 163 -8.96 0.14 -11.81
N LEU A 164 -8.16 -0.78 -11.26
CA LEU A 164 -8.45 -1.43 -9.98
C LEU A 164 -8.48 -0.43 -8.82
N LEU A 165 -7.51 0.49 -8.75
CA LEU A 165 -7.49 1.52 -7.71
C LEU A 165 -8.72 2.42 -7.79
N HIS A 166 -9.17 2.78 -9.00
CA HIS A 166 -10.38 3.58 -9.16
C HIS A 166 -11.65 2.81 -8.74
N LEU A 167 -11.73 1.50 -9.05
CA LEU A 167 -12.84 0.66 -8.57
C LEU A 167 -12.87 0.57 -7.03
N CYS A 168 -11.70 0.49 -6.38
CA CYS A 168 -11.60 0.56 -4.92
C CYS A 168 -12.12 1.90 -4.39
N GLU A 169 -11.77 3.01 -5.04
CA GLU A 169 -12.26 4.35 -4.67
C GLU A 169 -13.79 4.46 -4.77
N LEU A 170 -14.37 3.97 -5.87
CA LEU A 170 -15.82 3.93 -6.05
C LEU A 170 -16.52 3.08 -4.98
N ALA A 171 -15.93 1.95 -4.60
CA ALA A 171 -16.46 1.10 -3.54
C ALA A 171 -16.37 1.78 -2.17
N MET A 172 -15.23 2.36 -1.81
CA MET A 172 -15.04 3.08 -0.54
C MET A 172 -15.94 4.31 -0.41
N SER A 173 -16.22 5.00 -1.52
CA SER A 173 -17.15 6.15 -1.55
C SER A 173 -18.63 5.75 -1.58
N GLY A 174 -18.94 4.45 -1.63
CA GLY A 174 -20.30 3.93 -1.67
C GLY A 174 -21.02 4.14 -3.00
N GLN A 175 -20.34 4.53 -4.07
CA GLN A 175 -20.91 4.69 -5.41
C GLN A 175 -21.24 3.34 -6.05
N ILE A 176 -20.46 2.31 -5.74
CA ILE A 176 -20.73 0.91 -6.08
C ILE A 176 -20.50 0.03 -4.85
N SER A 177 -21.03 -1.19 -4.85
CA SER A 177 -20.71 -2.14 -3.77
C SER A 177 -19.31 -2.76 -3.98
N PRO A 178 -18.66 -3.29 -2.93
CA PRO A 178 -17.39 -4.03 -3.08
C PRO A 178 -17.52 -5.21 -4.07
N GLU A 179 -18.66 -5.91 -4.07
CA GLU A 179 -18.92 -7.02 -4.99
C GLU A 179 -19.01 -6.53 -6.45
N GLN A 180 -19.61 -5.36 -6.68
CA GLN A 180 -19.65 -4.74 -8.01
C GLN A 180 -18.25 -4.31 -8.47
N ALA A 181 -17.41 -3.80 -7.55
CA ALA A 181 -16.02 -3.47 -7.87
C ALA A 181 -15.21 -4.71 -8.25
N VAL A 182 -15.39 -5.81 -7.53
CA VAL A 182 -14.76 -7.11 -7.84
C VAL A 182 -15.19 -7.62 -9.21
N ASP A 183 -16.51 -7.73 -9.47
CA ASP A 183 -17.05 -8.21 -10.76
C ASP A 183 -16.55 -7.36 -11.93
N ALA A 184 -16.56 -6.04 -11.79
CA ALA A 184 -16.06 -5.13 -12.82
C ALA A 184 -14.55 -5.29 -13.06
N GLY A 185 -13.76 -5.43 -12.00
CA GLY A 185 -12.31 -5.63 -12.09
C GLY A 185 -11.94 -6.95 -12.75
N GLN A 186 -12.59 -8.04 -12.36
CA GLN A 186 -12.39 -9.37 -12.93
C GLN A 186 -12.73 -9.40 -14.43
N ARG A 187 -13.88 -8.85 -14.83
CA ARG A 187 -14.28 -8.76 -16.25
C ARG A 187 -13.34 -7.88 -17.08
N PHE A 188 -12.92 -6.74 -16.50
CA PHE A 188 -12.00 -5.84 -17.19
C PHE A 188 -10.65 -6.51 -17.45
N LEU A 189 -10.09 -7.18 -16.44
CA LEU A 189 -8.80 -7.86 -16.58
C LEU A 189 -8.89 -9.09 -17.47
N ALA A 190 -9.94 -9.91 -17.34
CA ALA A 190 -10.14 -11.08 -18.21
C ALA A 190 -10.29 -10.66 -19.68
N GLY A 191 -11.07 -9.61 -19.96
CA GLY A 191 -11.22 -9.09 -21.33
C GLY A 191 -9.94 -8.48 -21.87
N GLY A 192 -9.22 -7.70 -21.05
CA GLY A 192 -7.94 -7.09 -21.45
C GLY A 192 -6.82 -8.11 -21.65
N LEU A 193 -6.70 -9.09 -20.76
CA LEU A 193 -5.67 -10.14 -20.87
C LEU A 193 -6.00 -11.15 -21.98
N GLY A 194 -7.28 -11.49 -22.16
CA GLY A 194 -7.72 -12.37 -23.25
C GLY A 194 -7.50 -11.74 -24.65
N ALA A 195 -7.68 -10.43 -24.78
CA ALA A 195 -7.41 -9.70 -26.02
C ALA A 195 -5.91 -9.67 -26.41
N LEU A 196 -5.03 -9.95 -25.45
CA LEU A 196 -3.59 -10.02 -25.64
C LEU A 196 -3.07 -11.46 -25.76
N ASP A 197 -3.95 -12.46 -25.87
CA ASP A 197 -3.61 -13.90 -25.85
C ASP A 197 -2.75 -14.31 -24.64
N LEU A 198 -3.04 -13.72 -23.46
CA LEU A 198 -2.26 -13.88 -22.23
C LEU A 198 -2.92 -14.80 -21.17
N LEU A 199 -4.11 -15.34 -21.45
CA LEU A 199 -4.82 -16.28 -20.60
C LEU A 199 -5.06 -17.61 -21.30
#